data_7745f412c835227dea018051a8f82a51
#
_entry.id   7745f412c835227dea018051a8f82a51
#
_cell.length_a   1.000
_cell.length_b   1.000
_cell.length_c   1.000
_cell.angle_alpha   90.00
_cell.angle_beta   90.00
_cell.angle_gamma   90.00
#
_symmetry.space_group_name_H-M   'P 1'
#
loop_
_entity.id
_entity.type
_entity.pdbx_description
1 polymer ?
#
loop_
_entity_poly.entity_id
_entity_poly.type
_entity_poly.pdbx_seq_one_letter_code
_entity_poly.pdbx_strand_id
1 'polypeptide(L)'
;MRFGIQFFPDVGPDEKSAESYWREALYLVSLCDELGFDNVRTVEHYFHPYGGYSPNPIVFLAAAAMRTAKARLITGAVLPVFNNPLKLAAEIGMLDAISGGRLDVGFARAFLPHEFAHFKVSLNESRARFDEGVEQVRLLLENELASHDGEFHSFENVTSLPRPSQIPRPPFWIAALATPQSFEGAGRAGHGIMAIPMAGGMMAELIKIYRENWRAAGHSGNGQVMLAFHMLCHADGARAAQIAREPLNRYLKSLVEGASHWLSGSNSADYPGYDKIIASLDAESFETQVEKGAAWVGEPAAIIDAIKRYDEMVGGFEIASLQVNFNTVAVEDAETSMRLFSEKVIAVL
;
A
#
# COMPACT_ATOMS: atom_id res chain seq x y z
N MET A 1 13.96 11.01 5.38
CA MET A 1 12.96 10.09 4.77
C MET A 1 12.99 8.76 5.52
N ARG A 2 11.84 8.05 5.65
CA ARG A 2 11.78 6.70 6.22
C ARG A 2 11.60 5.69 5.10
N PHE A 3 12.17 4.49 5.26
CA PHE A 3 12.09 3.41 4.28
C PHE A 3 11.43 2.19 4.91
N GLY A 4 10.40 1.66 4.28
CA GLY A 4 9.75 0.43 4.66
C GLY A 4 9.80 -0.59 3.52
N ILE A 5 9.45 -1.84 3.80
CA ILE A 5 9.27 -2.87 2.77
C ILE A 5 7.80 -3.19 2.58
N GLN A 6 7.44 -3.53 1.34
CA GLN A 6 6.11 -4.02 1.03
C GLN A 6 6.16 -5.34 0.29
N PHE A 7 5.11 -6.11 0.48
CA PHE A 7 4.88 -7.36 -0.22
C PHE A 7 3.60 -7.24 -1.03
N PHE A 8 3.76 -7.30 -2.34
CA PHE A 8 2.67 -7.35 -3.30
C PHE A 8 2.82 -8.63 -4.12
N PRO A 9 2.08 -9.71 -3.79
CA PRO A 9 2.22 -10.98 -4.50
C PRO A 9 1.59 -10.89 -5.90
N ASP A 10 2.40 -10.68 -6.91
CA ASP A 10 2.00 -10.60 -8.31
C ASP A 10 2.42 -11.87 -9.09
N VAL A 11 2.21 -13.01 -8.48
CA VAL A 11 2.51 -14.35 -9.00
C VAL A 11 1.31 -15.26 -8.90
N GLY A 12 1.24 -16.23 -9.83
CA GLY A 12 0.26 -17.31 -9.82
C GLY A 12 0.87 -18.66 -9.41
N PRO A 13 0.02 -19.71 -9.24
CA PRO A 13 0.47 -21.04 -8.83
C PRO A 13 1.50 -21.69 -9.76
N ASP A 14 1.46 -21.35 -11.06
CA ASP A 14 2.37 -21.88 -12.08
C ASP A 14 3.77 -21.23 -12.03
N GLU A 15 3.89 -20.05 -11.38
CA GLU A 15 5.14 -19.31 -11.28
C GLU A 15 5.82 -19.51 -9.92
N LYS A 16 5.07 -19.39 -8.83
CA LYS A 16 5.56 -19.57 -7.46
C LYS A 16 4.41 -20.04 -6.55
N SER A 17 4.63 -21.09 -5.77
CA SER A 17 3.61 -21.52 -4.81
C SER A 17 3.39 -20.47 -3.71
N ALA A 18 2.17 -20.37 -3.17
CA ALA A 18 1.86 -19.47 -2.07
C ALA A 18 2.73 -19.77 -0.83
N GLU A 19 3.00 -21.05 -0.55
CA GLU A 19 3.88 -21.44 0.56
C GLU A 19 5.29 -20.86 0.39
N SER A 20 5.87 -20.96 -0.81
CA SER A 20 7.21 -20.41 -1.09
C SER A 20 7.20 -18.89 -0.97
N TYR A 21 6.21 -18.21 -1.61
CA TYR A 21 6.10 -16.76 -1.57
C TYR A 21 6.06 -16.22 -0.13
N TRP A 22 5.16 -16.75 0.71
CA TRP A 22 5.00 -16.26 2.08
C TRP A 22 6.14 -16.66 3.02
N ARG A 23 6.80 -17.79 2.77
CA ARG A 23 8.03 -18.17 3.50
C ARG A 23 9.17 -17.19 3.22
N GLU A 24 9.39 -16.86 1.94
CA GLU A 24 10.38 -15.88 1.50
C GLU A 24 10.06 -14.48 2.04
N ALA A 25 8.79 -14.05 1.95
CA ALA A 25 8.35 -12.78 2.49
C ALA A 25 8.61 -12.65 4.00
N LEU A 26 8.25 -13.67 4.80
CA LEU A 26 8.50 -13.68 6.25
C LEU A 26 10.00 -13.78 6.59
N TYR A 27 10.81 -14.38 5.73
CA TYR A 27 12.26 -14.34 5.88
C TYR A 27 12.77 -12.90 5.70
N LEU A 28 12.39 -12.21 4.62
CA LEU A 28 12.79 -10.81 4.39
C LEU A 28 12.27 -9.86 5.48
N VAL A 29 11.07 -10.10 6.01
CA VAL A 29 10.54 -9.38 7.18
C VAL A 29 11.47 -9.49 8.38
N SER A 30 12.05 -10.67 8.64
CA SER A 30 12.93 -10.90 9.78
C SER A 30 14.21 -10.07 9.74
N LEU A 31 14.57 -9.52 8.59
CA LEU A 31 15.74 -8.66 8.40
C LEU A 31 15.44 -7.18 8.67
N CYS A 32 14.16 -6.77 8.75
CA CYS A 32 13.78 -5.35 8.80
C CYS A 32 14.43 -4.59 9.96
N ASP A 33 14.32 -5.11 11.18
CA ASP A 33 14.81 -4.41 12.37
C ASP A 33 16.35 -4.28 12.38
N GLU A 34 17.06 -5.29 11.86
CA GLU A 34 18.53 -5.28 11.71
C GLU A 34 18.97 -4.25 10.66
N LEU A 35 18.25 -4.22 9.54
CA LEU A 35 18.59 -3.38 8.38
C LEU A 35 18.02 -1.96 8.46
N GLY A 36 17.28 -1.63 9.52
CA GLY A 36 16.76 -0.27 9.73
C GLY A 36 15.55 0.10 8.86
N PHE A 37 14.80 -0.89 8.35
CA PHE A 37 13.52 -0.61 7.69
C PHE A 37 12.44 -0.28 8.73
N ASP A 38 11.76 0.84 8.52
CA ASP A 38 10.79 1.44 9.45
C ASP A 38 9.47 0.66 9.55
N ASN A 39 9.05 0.04 8.45
CA ASN A 39 7.74 -0.62 8.39
C ASN A 39 7.70 -1.80 7.43
N VAL A 40 6.68 -2.65 7.64
CA VAL A 40 6.29 -3.77 6.79
C VAL A 40 4.85 -3.56 6.34
N ARG A 41 4.60 -3.67 5.03
CA ARG A 41 3.29 -3.44 4.43
C ARG A 41 2.88 -4.59 3.50
N THR A 42 1.60 -4.91 3.43
CA THR A 42 1.01 -5.78 2.39
C THR A 42 -0.39 -5.32 2.00
N VAL A 43 -0.88 -5.81 0.87
CA VAL A 43 -2.14 -5.40 0.22
C VAL A 43 -3.30 -6.36 0.53
N GLU A 44 -4.51 -6.04 0.06
CA GLU A 44 -5.68 -6.93 0.00
C GLU A 44 -6.18 -6.96 -1.43
N HIS A 45 -6.09 -8.14 -2.08
CA HIS A 45 -6.62 -8.41 -3.42
C HIS A 45 -7.11 -9.85 -3.54
N TYR A 46 -7.93 -10.11 -4.56
CA TYR A 46 -8.62 -11.38 -4.72
C TYR A 46 -8.67 -11.86 -6.17
N PHE A 47 -8.72 -13.19 -6.36
CA PHE A 47 -9.13 -13.88 -7.59
C PHE A 47 -8.26 -13.66 -8.84
N HIS A 48 -7.10 -13.02 -8.72
CA HIS A 48 -6.17 -12.75 -9.82
C HIS A 48 -4.72 -12.84 -9.33
N PRO A 49 -3.72 -13.25 -10.15
CA PRO A 49 -2.31 -13.23 -9.76
C PRO A 49 -1.83 -11.86 -9.25
N TYR A 50 -2.40 -10.76 -9.75
CA TYR A 50 -2.13 -9.42 -9.22
C TYR A 50 -2.70 -9.26 -7.81
N GLY A 51 -1.87 -9.53 -6.83
CA GLY A 51 -2.18 -9.39 -5.40
C GLY A 51 -2.96 -10.53 -4.76
N GLY A 52 -3.54 -11.46 -5.52
CA GLY A 52 -4.53 -12.43 -5.02
C GLY A 52 -4.01 -13.47 -4.02
N TYR A 53 -2.71 -13.59 -3.83
CA TYR A 53 -2.17 -14.37 -2.71
C TYR A 53 -2.30 -13.66 -1.36
N SER A 54 -2.71 -12.38 -1.35
CA SER A 54 -2.94 -11.59 -0.14
C SER A 54 -4.42 -11.21 0.04
N PRO A 55 -5.30 -12.16 0.32
CA PRO A 55 -6.73 -11.89 0.55
C PRO A 55 -7.01 -11.30 1.94
N ASN A 56 -6.03 -11.30 2.84
CA ASN A 56 -6.16 -10.72 4.18
C ASN A 56 -4.80 -10.25 4.69
N PRO A 57 -4.50 -8.94 4.62
CA PRO A 57 -3.24 -8.39 5.10
C PRO A 57 -3.03 -8.59 6.60
N ILE A 58 -4.11 -8.66 7.41
CA ILE A 58 -4.03 -8.83 8.85
C ILE A 58 -3.39 -10.18 9.22
N VAL A 59 -3.69 -11.23 8.45
CA VAL A 59 -3.11 -12.58 8.67
C VAL A 59 -1.59 -12.55 8.48
N PHE A 60 -1.11 -11.95 7.40
CA PHE A 60 0.33 -11.84 7.14
C PHE A 60 1.01 -10.94 8.16
N LEU A 61 0.41 -9.78 8.48
CA LEU A 61 0.99 -8.82 9.40
C LEU A 61 1.03 -9.36 10.85
N ALA A 62 0.11 -10.24 11.24
CA ALA A 62 0.19 -10.94 12.53
C ALA A 62 1.42 -11.86 12.59
N ALA A 63 1.75 -12.57 11.50
CA ALA A 63 2.98 -13.36 11.42
C ALA A 63 4.24 -12.46 11.38
N ALA A 64 4.20 -11.34 10.65
CA ALA A 64 5.27 -10.34 10.60
C ALA A 64 5.53 -9.70 11.97
N ALA A 65 4.49 -9.46 12.77
CA ALA A 65 4.59 -8.94 14.14
C ALA A 65 5.52 -9.80 15.02
N MET A 66 5.48 -11.12 14.81
CA MET A 66 6.30 -12.07 15.56
C MET A 66 7.74 -12.21 15.03
N ARG A 67 8.05 -11.58 13.90
CA ARG A 67 9.38 -11.55 13.27
C ARG A 67 10.12 -10.23 13.48
N THR A 68 9.41 -9.20 13.97
CA THR A 68 9.92 -7.85 14.18
C THR A 68 9.63 -7.37 15.60
N ALA A 69 10.45 -6.48 16.12
CA ALA A 69 10.25 -5.85 17.43
C ALA A 69 10.04 -4.32 17.32
N LYS A 70 10.53 -3.70 16.24
CA LYS A 70 10.51 -2.23 16.05
C LYS A 70 9.70 -1.80 14.85
N ALA A 71 9.82 -2.48 13.72
CA ALA A 71 9.14 -2.11 12.49
C ALA A 71 7.62 -2.01 12.69
N ARG A 72 7.02 -0.92 12.19
CA ARG A 72 5.57 -0.76 12.16
C ARG A 72 4.95 -1.71 11.14
N LEU A 73 3.71 -2.07 11.37
CA LEU A 73 2.95 -2.95 10.49
C LEU A 73 1.85 -2.14 9.83
N ILE A 74 1.76 -2.17 8.51
CA ILE A 74 0.84 -1.30 7.78
C ILE A 74 -0.04 -2.14 6.85
N THR A 75 -1.37 -2.07 7.03
CA THR A 75 -2.27 -2.59 6.00
C THR A 75 -2.24 -1.65 4.80
N GLY A 76 -1.96 -2.18 3.65
CA GLY A 76 -1.77 -1.31 2.51
C GLY A 76 -2.45 -1.74 1.22
N ALA A 77 -3.75 -1.96 1.34
CA ALA A 77 -4.71 -1.56 2.35
C ALA A 77 -5.73 -2.68 2.65
N VAL A 78 -6.54 -2.53 3.70
CA VAL A 78 -7.78 -3.29 3.86
C VAL A 78 -8.91 -2.63 3.07
N LEU A 79 -9.91 -3.41 2.66
CA LEU A 79 -10.99 -2.99 1.76
C LEU A 79 -12.35 -2.96 2.50
N PRO A 80 -12.76 -1.85 3.13
CA PRO A 80 -14.05 -1.75 3.83
C PRO A 80 -15.24 -2.10 2.92
N VAL A 81 -15.08 -1.87 1.61
CA VAL A 81 -16.10 -2.17 0.59
C VAL A 81 -16.53 -3.64 0.60
N PHE A 82 -15.62 -4.56 0.95
CA PHE A 82 -15.87 -6.00 0.98
C PHE A 82 -15.88 -6.59 2.39
N ASN A 83 -15.60 -5.80 3.41
CA ASN A 83 -15.47 -6.25 4.78
C ASN A 83 -16.59 -5.71 5.67
N ASN A 84 -17.13 -6.56 6.55
CA ASN A 84 -18.03 -6.10 7.61
C ASN A 84 -17.24 -5.27 8.64
N PRO A 85 -17.65 -4.04 8.97
CA PRO A 85 -16.92 -3.15 9.88
C PRO A 85 -16.77 -3.68 11.30
N LEU A 86 -17.73 -4.44 11.81
CA LEU A 86 -17.66 -5.06 13.13
C LEU A 86 -16.53 -6.09 13.19
N LYS A 87 -16.43 -6.94 12.16
CA LYS A 87 -15.37 -7.93 12.06
C LYS A 87 -14.01 -7.24 11.86
N LEU A 88 -13.93 -6.28 10.96
CA LEU A 88 -12.70 -5.57 10.63
C LEU A 88 -12.14 -4.81 11.85
N ALA A 89 -12.98 -4.11 12.61
CA ALA A 89 -12.55 -3.42 13.83
C ALA A 89 -11.97 -4.37 14.89
N ALA A 90 -12.61 -5.55 15.09
CA ALA A 90 -12.10 -6.56 16.02
C ALA A 90 -10.75 -7.15 15.56
N GLU A 91 -10.59 -7.42 14.28
CA GLU A 91 -9.33 -7.90 13.70
C GLU A 91 -8.21 -6.85 13.83
N ILE A 92 -8.51 -5.57 13.59
CA ILE A 92 -7.58 -4.45 13.78
C ILE A 92 -7.16 -4.36 15.26
N GLY A 93 -8.10 -4.39 16.18
CA GLY A 93 -7.79 -4.39 17.64
C GLY A 93 -6.91 -5.57 18.04
N MET A 94 -7.19 -6.76 17.50
CA MET A 94 -6.39 -7.97 17.76
C MET A 94 -4.96 -7.84 17.21
N LEU A 95 -4.79 -7.38 15.98
CA LEU A 95 -3.45 -7.19 15.39
C LEU A 95 -2.68 -6.09 16.12
N ASP A 96 -3.34 -5.02 16.52
CA ASP A 96 -2.70 -3.94 17.29
C ASP A 96 -2.18 -4.46 18.64
N ALA A 97 -2.96 -5.29 19.33
CA ALA A 97 -2.55 -5.95 20.57
C ALA A 97 -1.38 -6.93 20.35
N ILE A 98 -1.44 -7.80 19.32
CA ILE A 98 -0.36 -8.76 18.97
C ILE A 98 0.94 -8.00 18.66
N SER A 99 0.86 -6.89 17.96
CA SER A 99 2.03 -6.09 17.58
C SER A 99 2.59 -5.22 18.71
N GLY A 100 1.89 -5.10 19.83
CA GLY A 100 2.27 -4.18 20.91
C GLY A 100 2.13 -2.71 20.52
N GLY A 101 1.08 -2.36 19.77
CA GLY A 101 0.79 -0.97 19.36
C GLY A 101 1.63 -0.48 18.17
N ARG A 102 2.11 -1.39 17.32
CA ARG A 102 2.89 -1.04 16.12
C ARG A 102 2.07 -1.02 14.83
N LEU A 103 0.75 -1.17 14.90
CA LEU A 103 -0.13 -1.19 13.73
C LEU A 103 -0.44 0.23 13.23
N ASP A 104 -0.40 0.43 11.92
CA ASP A 104 -1.05 1.50 11.17
C ASP A 104 -2.09 0.88 10.22
N VAL A 105 -3.28 1.47 10.12
CA VAL A 105 -4.36 0.92 9.31
C VAL A 105 -4.58 1.73 8.05
N GLY A 106 -4.23 1.16 6.91
CA GLY A 106 -4.53 1.72 5.61
C GLY A 106 -5.81 1.13 5.03
N PHE A 107 -6.66 1.99 4.47
CA PHE A 107 -7.92 1.64 3.83
C PHE A 107 -7.89 2.01 2.36
N ALA A 108 -8.53 1.20 1.51
CA ALA A 108 -8.73 1.48 0.09
C ALA A 108 -10.15 1.17 -0.34
N ARG A 109 -10.59 1.81 -1.45
CA ARG A 109 -11.92 1.58 -2.04
C ARG A 109 -12.02 0.31 -2.90
N ALA A 110 -10.92 -0.42 -3.08
CA ALA A 110 -10.74 -1.35 -4.19
C ALA A 110 -10.80 -0.65 -5.57
N PHE A 111 -10.41 -1.31 -6.65
CA PHE A 111 -10.53 -0.74 -8.00
C PHE A 111 -10.58 -1.80 -9.10
N LEU A 112 -10.49 -3.08 -8.78
CA LEU A 112 -10.51 -4.16 -9.76
C LEU A 112 -11.95 -4.63 -9.99
N PRO A 113 -12.54 -4.41 -11.19
CA PRO A 113 -13.97 -4.69 -11.41
C PRO A 113 -14.37 -6.14 -11.17
N HIS A 114 -13.46 -7.11 -11.40
CA HIS A 114 -13.73 -8.51 -11.15
C HIS A 114 -13.95 -8.82 -9.66
N GLU A 115 -13.26 -8.13 -8.74
CA GLU A 115 -13.46 -8.28 -7.30
C GLU A 115 -14.89 -7.85 -6.92
N PHE A 116 -15.34 -6.69 -7.41
CA PHE A 116 -16.72 -6.20 -7.22
C PHE A 116 -17.76 -7.20 -7.73
N ALA A 117 -17.52 -7.76 -8.93
CA ALA A 117 -18.43 -8.74 -9.53
C ALA A 117 -18.55 -10.02 -8.68
N HIS A 118 -17.44 -10.56 -8.19
CA HIS A 118 -17.42 -11.77 -7.38
C HIS A 118 -18.00 -11.55 -5.98
N PHE A 119 -17.73 -10.41 -5.34
CA PHE A 119 -18.35 -10.04 -4.07
C PHE A 119 -19.80 -9.52 -4.21
N LYS A 120 -20.31 -9.37 -5.45
CA LYS A 120 -21.66 -8.86 -5.74
C LYS A 120 -21.90 -7.45 -5.16
N VAL A 121 -20.88 -6.61 -5.18
CA VAL A 121 -20.93 -5.20 -4.80
C VAL A 121 -20.91 -4.35 -6.05
N SER A 122 -21.75 -3.31 -6.09
CA SER A 122 -21.78 -2.37 -7.21
C SER A 122 -20.56 -1.45 -7.19
N LEU A 123 -19.93 -1.23 -8.35
CA LEU A 123 -18.87 -0.22 -8.50
C LEU A 123 -19.37 1.19 -8.11
N ASN A 124 -20.64 1.49 -8.34
CA ASN A 124 -21.25 2.78 -8.01
C ASN A 124 -21.57 2.98 -6.52
N GLU A 125 -21.38 1.95 -5.70
CA GLU A 125 -21.50 2.02 -4.24
C GLU A 125 -20.14 2.13 -3.56
N SER A 126 -19.05 2.06 -4.32
CA SER A 126 -17.70 1.90 -3.75
C SER A 126 -17.31 3.05 -2.82
N ARG A 127 -17.65 4.27 -3.18
CA ARG A 127 -17.33 5.45 -2.35
C ARG A 127 -18.18 5.47 -1.08
N ALA A 128 -19.48 5.29 -1.21
CA ALA A 128 -20.38 5.32 -0.06
C ALA A 128 -20.03 4.19 0.95
N ARG A 129 -19.79 2.95 0.46
CA ARG A 129 -19.36 1.84 1.32
C ARG A 129 -17.99 2.09 1.97
N PHE A 130 -17.07 2.69 1.24
CA PHE A 130 -15.77 3.04 1.78
C PHE A 130 -15.86 4.08 2.89
N ASP A 131 -16.57 5.18 2.63
CA ASP A 131 -16.70 6.30 3.57
C ASP A 131 -17.44 5.84 4.85
N GLU A 132 -18.57 5.10 4.70
CA GLU A 132 -19.31 4.51 5.82
C GLU A 132 -18.44 3.50 6.59
N GLY A 133 -17.77 2.58 5.90
CA GLY A 133 -16.99 1.53 6.56
C GLY A 133 -15.79 2.07 7.32
N VAL A 134 -15.08 3.08 6.80
CA VAL A 134 -13.96 3.73 7.52
C VAL A 134 -14.48 4.44 8.78
N GLU A 135 -15.61 5.17 8.67
CA GLU A 135 -16.21 5.86 9.81
C GLU A 135 -16.70 4.88 10.87
N GLN A 136 -17.34 3.78 10.49
CA GLN A 136 -17.82 2.76 11.42
C GLN A 136 -16.66 2.07 12.13
N VAL A 137 -15.57 1.73 11.43
CA VAL A 137 -14.36 1.19 12.06
C VAL A 137 -13.76 2.21 13.04
N ARG A 138 -13.71 3.49 12.68
CA ARG A 138 -13.24 4.55 13.57
C ARG A 138 -14.06 4.61 14.86
N LEU A 139 -15.38 4.64 14.75
CA LEU A 139 -16.30 4.67 15.89
C LEU A 139 -16.10 3.46 16.81
N LEU A 140 -16.00 2.26 16.24
CA LEU A 140 -15.81 1.01 16.98
C LEU A 140 -14.47 0.96 17.72
N LEU A 141 -13.42 1.54 17.15
CA LEU A 141 -12.08 1.55 17.77
C LEU A 141 -11.94 2.65 18.84
N GLU A 142 -12.56 3.81 18.63
CA GLU A 142 -12.41 4.96 19.53
C GLU A 142 -13.34 4.92 20.73
N ASN A 143 -14.55 4.33 20.60
CA ASN A 143 -15.56 4.34 21.66
C ASN A 143 -15.68 2.99 22.36
N GLU A 144 -15.92 3.00 23.66
CA GLU A 144 -16.20 1.80 24.44
C GLU A 144 -17.53 1.16 24.00
N LEU A 145 -18.53 1.99 23.73
CA LEU A 145 -19.83 1.59 23.24
C LEU A 145 -20.16 2.41 21.98
N ALA A 146 -20.34 1.74 20.87
CA ALA A 146 -20.58 2.37 19.58
C ALA A 146 -21.95 1.99 19.01
N SER A 147 -22.61 2.95 18.36
CA SER A 147 -23.82 2.73 17.56
C SER A 147 -23.69 3.51 16.26
N HIS A 148 -24.22 2.96 15.19
CA HIS A 148 -24.30 3.60 13.88
C HIS A 148 -25.47 3.04 13.09
N ASP A 149 -26.25 3.92 12.47
CA ASP A 149 -27.33 3.57 11.55
C ASP A 149 -26.89 3.98 10.14
N GLY A 150 -26.28 3.01 9.43
CA GLY A 150 -25.69 3.22 8.11
C GLY A 150 -26.58 2.67 6.98
N GLU A 151 -26.23 3.02 5.77
CA GLU A 151 -26.88 2.48 4.55
C GLU A 151 -26.57 1.01 4.33
N PHE A 152 -25.31 0.60 4.63
CA PHE A 152 -24.83 -0.76 4.34
C PHE A 152 -24.70 -1.61 5.60
N HIS A 153 -24.38 -1.01 6.73
CA HIS A 153 -24.25 -1.71 8.01
C HIS A 153 -24.80 -0.86 9.16
N SER A 154 -25.64 -1.45 9.99
CA SER A 154 -26.14 -0.81 11.20
C SER A 154 -25.82 -1.67 12.42
N PHE A 155 -25.52 -1.04 13.55
CA PHE A 155 -25.29 -1.70 14.83
C PHE A 155 -25.61 -0.76 15.97
N GLU A 156 -26.00 -1.32 17.12
CA GLU A 156 -26.42 -0.56 18.30
C GLU A 156 -25.75 -1.12 19.55
N ASN A 157 -25.17 -0.22 20.36
CA ASN A 157 -24.57 -0.54 21.66
C ASN A 157 -23.53 -1.67 21.61
N VAL A 158 -22.63 -1.62 20.63
CA VAL A 158 -21.57 -2.63 20.42
C VAL A 158 -20.26 -2.17 21.06
N THR A 159 -19.64 -3.06 21.83
CA THR A 159 -18.24 -2.95 22.24
C THR A 159 -17.38 -3.80 21.32
N SER A 160 -16.45 -3.17 20.59
CA SER A 160 -15.46 -3.91 19.79
C SER A 160 -14.34 -4.43 20.67
N LEU A 161 -14.10 -5.74 20.64
CA LEU A 161 -13.04 -6.42 21.41
C LEU A 161 -12.16 -7.28 20.49
N PRO A 162 -10.83 -7.34 20.75
CA PRO A 162 -10.13 -6.57 21.80
C PRO A 162 -10.04 -5.07 21.48
N ARG A 163 -9.92 -4.25 22.49
CA ARG A 163 -9.65 -2.81 22.32
C ARG A 163 -8.21 -2.64 21.77
N PRO A 164 -7.97 -1.64 20.90
CA PRO A 164 -6.62 -1.37 20.43
C PRO A 164 -5.69 -0.95 21.58
N SER A 165 -4.42 -1.30 21.48
CA SER A 165 -3.38 -0.85 22.42
C SER A 165 -3.05 0.62 22.23
N GLN A 166 -3.20 1.14 21.02
CA GLN A 166 -3.00 2.55 20.68
C GLN A 166 -4.26 3.38 20.98
N ILE A 167 -4.09 4.54 21.60
CA ILE A 167 -5.20 5.44 22.00
C ILE A 167 -5.10 6.76 21.21
N PRO A 168 -6.19 7.23 20.60
CA PRO A 168 -7.55 6.66 20.63
C PRO A 168 -7.72 5.42 19.74
N ARG A 169 -6.83 5.19 18.79
CA ARG A 169 -6.77 4.07 17.83
C ARG A 169 -5.42 4.07 17.09
N PRO A 170 -5.09 3.01 16.33
CA PRO A 170 -4.00 3.04 15.36
C PRO A 170 -4.12 4.20 14.38
N PRO A 171 -3.02 4.80 13.88
CA PRO A 171 -3.05 5.78 12.80
C PRO A 171 -3.76 5.25 11.56
N PHE A 172 -4.58 6.10 10.92
CA PHE A 172 -5.27 5.76 9.68
C PHE A 172 -4.56 6.33 8.47
N TRP A 173 -4.57 5.55 7.39
CA TRP A 173 -4.05 5.89 6.08
C TRP A 173 -5.08 5.61 5.01
N ILE A 174 -5.11 6.42 3.95
CA ILE A 174 -5.94 6.19 2.77
C ILE A 174 -5.04 5.84 1.59
N ALA A 175 -5.29 4.68 0.97
CA ALA A 175 -4.63 4.32 -0.27
C ALA A 175 -5.44 4.86 -1.46
N ALA A 176 -4.78 5.61 -2.32
CA ALA A 176 -5.38 6.20 -3.51
C ALA A 176 -4.45 6.05 -4.73
N LEU A 177 -5.02 5.81 -5.91
CA LEU A 177 -4.26 5.76 -7.14
C LEU A 177 -3.99 7.19 -7.65
N ALA A 178 -5.01 7.88 -8.15
CA ALA A 178 -4.86 9.19 -8.76
C ALA A 178 -6.12 10.09 -8.62
N THR A 179 -7.08 9.71 -7.78
CA THR A 179 -8.34 10.46 -7.63
C THR A 179 -8.14 11.65 -6.67
N PRO A 180 -8.22 12.92 -7.13
CA PRO A 180 -7.98 14.10 -6.28
C PRO A 180 -8.84 14.13 -5.02
N GLN A 181 -10.12 13.71 -5.11
CA GLN A 181 -11.04 13.65 -3.99
C GLN A 181 -10.57 12.73 -2.85
N SER A 182 -9.79 11.68 -3.16
CA SER A 182 -9.24 10.80 -2.13
C SER A 182 -8.10 11.48 -1.36
N PHE A 183 -7.26 12.25 -2.05
CA PHE A 183 -6.21 13.06 -1.42
C PHE A 183 -6.78 14.20 -0.59
N GLU A 184 -7.81 14.89 -1.11
CA GLU A 184 -8.57 15.92 -0.40
C GLU A 184 -9.21 15.36 0.88
N GLY A 185 -9.94 14.25 0.76
CA GLY A 185 -10.62 13.60 1.90
C GLY A 185 -9.65 13.13 2.97
N ALA A 186 -8.53 12.50 2.58
CA ALA A 186 -7.49 12.08 3.52
C ALA A 186 -6.89 13.27 4.28
N GLY A 187 -6.56 14.36 3.57
CA GLY A 187 -6.02 15.57 4.19
C GLY A 187 -7.02 16.21 5.17
N ARG A 188 -8.28 16.32 4.79
CA ARG A 188 -9.35 16.87 5.63
C ARG A 188 -9.59 16.04 6.88
N ALA A 189 -9.54 14.70 6.76
CA ALA A 189 -9.78 13.80 7.88
C ALA A 189 -8.55 13.60 8.81
N GLY A 190 -7.40 14.20 8.48
CA GLY A 190 -6.16 14.01 9.26
C GLY A 190 -5.56 12.62 9.13
N HIS A 191 -5.79 11.93 7.99
CA HIS A 191 -5.23 10.61 7.70
C HIS A 191 -3.96 10.72 6.85
N GLY A 192 -3.04 9.79 7.01
CA GLY A 192 -1.94 9.64 6.06
C GLY A 192 -2.46 9.26 4.67
N ILE A 193 -1.72 9.58 3.62
CA ILE A 193 -2.02 9.16 2.24
C ILE A 193 -0.95 8.22 1.73
N MET A 194 -1.34 7.14 1.06
CA MET A 194 -0.43 6.21 0.38
C MET A 194 -0.83 6.04 -1.08
N ALA A 195 0.17 6.05 -1.97
CA ALA A 195 -0.04 5.95 -3.41
C ALA A 195 1.09 5.19 -4.09
N ILE A 196 0.87 4.81 -5.34
CA ILE A 196 1.96 4.41 -6.24
C ILE A 196 2.57 5.66 -6.89
N PRO A 197 3.86 5.66 -7.22
CA PRO A 197 4.49 6.78 -7.90
C PRO A 197 3.92 6.94 -9.31
N MET A 198 3.40 8.12 -9.59
CA MET A 198 2.90 8.53 -10.90
C MET A 198 3.90 9.47 -11.57
N ALA A 199 3.63 9.89 -12.81
CA ALA A 199 4.40 10.96 -13.43
C ALA A 199 4.49 12.18 -12.51
N GLY A 200 5.71 12.69 -12.27
CA GLY A 200 6.02 13.60 -11.18
C GLY A 200 5.11 14.82 -11.07
N GLY A 201 4.74 15.45 -12.19
CA GLY A 201 3.83 16.60 -12.17
C GLY A 201 2.44 16.27 -11.63
N MET A 202 1.88 15.11 -11.99
CA MET A 202 0.58 14.66 -11.45
C MET A 202 0.69 14.37 -9.95
N MET A 203 1.73 13.67 -9.52
CA MET A 203 1.91 13.34 -8.11
C MET A 203 2.13 14.59 -7.26
N ALA A 204 2.88 15.58 -7.76
CA ALA A 204 3.08 16.86 -7.08
C ALA A 204 1.75 17.60 -6.82
N GLU A 205 0.85 17.66 -7.81
CA GLU A 205 -0.47 18.27 -7.64
C GLU A 205 -1.34 17.51 -6.64
N LEU A 206 -1.32 16.18 -6.65
CA LEU A 206 -2.08 15.36 -5.70
C LEU A 206 -1.57 15.55 -4.26
N ILE A 207 -0.26 15.56 -4.05
CA ILE A 207 0.35 15.82 -2.73
C ILE A 207 0.04 17.25 -2.27
N LYS A 208 0.06 18.22 -3.17
CA LYS A 208 -0.33 19.61 -2.86
C LYS A 208 -1.78 19.69 -2.39
N ILE A 209 -2.72 19.06 -3.11
CA ILE A 209 -4.15 18.98 -2.72
C ILE A 209 -4.28 18.38 -1.31
N TYR A 210 -3.59 17.26 -1.03
CA TYR A 210 -3.57 16.63 0.28
C TYR A 210 -3.12 17.59 1.38
N ARG A 211 -1.95 18.24 1.20
CA ARG A 211 -1.35 19.13 2.19
C ARG A 211 -2.14 20.43 2.40
N GLU A 212 -2.78 20.96 1.36
CA GLU A 212 -3.65 22.12 1.46
C GLU A 212 -4.90 21.81 2.31
N ASN A 213 -5.54 20.67 2.08
CA ASN A 213 -6.71 20.23 2.84
C ASN A 213 -6.34 19.86 4.29
N TRP A 214 -5.15 19.25 4.52
CA TRP A 214 -4.60 18.99 5.85
C TRP A 214 -4.48 20.29 6.68
N ARG A 215 -3.89 21.31 6.09
CA ARG A 215 -3.73 22.63 6.73
C ARG A 215 -5.05 23.36 6.93
N ALA A 216 -5.93 23.31 5.93
CA ALA A 216 -7.25 23.94 5.98
C ALA A 216 -8.15 23.36 7.08
N ALA A 217 -7.98 22.07 7.38
CA ALA A 217 -8.67 21.38 8.48
C ALA A 217 -8.05 21.66 9.87
N GLY A 218 -6.94 22.41 9.95
CA GLY A 218 -6.28 22.77 11.21
C GLY A 218 -5.39 21.68 11.80
N HIS A 219 -5.05 20.64 11.05
CA HIS A 219 -4.14 19.61 11.51
C HIS A 219 -2.69 20.12 11.62
N SER A 220 -1.95 19.66 12.61
CA SER A 220 -0.55 20.05 12.82
C SER A 220 0.39 19.42 11.79
N GLY A 221 1.47 20.12 11.43
CA GLY A 221 2.48 19.66 10.46
C GLY A 221 1.96 19.65 9.02
N ASN A 222 2.52 18.77 8.19
CA ASN A 222 2.22 18.69 6.75
C ASN A 222 1.50 17.39 6.35
N GLY A 223 1.07 16.59 7.31
CA GLY A 223 0.57 15.25 7.04
C GLY A 223 1.67 14.24 6.75
N GLN A 224 1.29 13.04 6.31
CA GLN A 224 2.21 11.94 5.99
C GLN A 224 1.87 11.39 4.60
N VAL A 225 2.86 11.38 3.72
CA VAL A 225 2.74 10.81 2.36
C VAL A 225 3.66 9.60 2.27
N MET A 226 3.10 8.47 1.84
CA MET A 226 3.82 7.24 1.56
C MET A 226 3.72 6.92 0.07
N LEU A 227 4.84 6.66 -0.58
CA LEU A 227 4.86 6.23 -1.98
C LEU A 227 5.51 4.85 -2.11
N ALA A 228 4.94 4.01 -2.99
CA ALA A 228 5.35 2.62 -3.17
C ALA A 228 6.24 2.46 -4.41
N PHE A 229 7.49 2.03 -4.23
CA PHE A 229 8.46 1.87 -5.31
C PHE A 229 8.91 0.41 -5.44
N HIS A 230 9.22 -0.04 -6.65
CA HIS A 230 10.04 -1.24 -6.84
C HIS A 230 11.49 -0.90 -6.55
N MET A 231 12.20 -1.74 -5.80
CA MET A 231 13.59 -1.48 -5.43
C MET A 231 14.45 -2.72 -5.64
N LEU A 232 15.57 -2.55 -6.38
CA LEU A 232 16.63 -3.54 -6.47
C LEU A 232 18.00 -2.84 -6.55
N CYS A 233 18.72 -2.86 -5.43
CA CYS A 233 20.03 -2.28 -5.25
C CYS A 233 21.12 -3.34 -5.44
N HIS A 234 22.06 -3.11 -6.33
CA HIS A 234 23.19 -4.01 -6.58
C HIS A 234 24.46 -3.19 -6.83
N ALA A 235 25.64 -3.76 -6.50
CA ALA A 235 26.92 -3.07 -6.71
C ALA A 235 27.27 -2.88 -8.20
N ASP A 236 26.67 -3.68 -9.09
CA ASP A 236 26.73 -3.56 -10.53
C ASP A 236 25.34 -3.20 -11.05
N GLY A 237 25.19 -1.99 -11.59
CA GLY A 237 23.92 -1.47 -12.09
C GLY A 237 23.39 -2.25 -13.30
N ALA A 238 24.25 -2.80 -14.15
CA ALA A 238 23.82 -3.64 -15.27
C ALA A 238 23.22 -4.96 -14.75
N ARG A 239 23.80 -5.54 -13.72
CA ARG A 239 23.28 -6.73 -13.06
C ARG A 239 21.95 -6.45 -12.36
N ALA A 240 21.81 -5.29 -11.69
CA ALA A 240 20.53 -4.86 -11.12
C ALA A 240 19.42 -4.81 -12.18
N ALA A 241 19.69 -4.16 -13.31
CA ALA A 241 18.74 -4.07 -14.44
C ALA A 241 18.41 -5.45 -15.03
N GLN A 242 19.38 -6.34 -15.14
CA GLN A 242 19.17 -7.71 -15.62
C GLN A 242 18.22 -8.50 -14.73
N ILE A 243 18.36 -8.39 -13.40
CA ILE A 243 17.51 -9.10 -12.42
C ILE A 243 16.09 -8.51 -12.42
N ALA A 244 15.95 -7.19 -12.43
CA ALA A 244 14.68 -6.53 -12.19
C ALA A 244 13.79 -6.37 -13.43
N ARG A 245 14.36 -6.32 -14.66
CA ARG A 245 13.64 -5.94 -15.88
C ARG A 245 12.43 -6.82 -16.16
N GLU A 246 12.64 -8.12 -16.26
CA GLU A 246 11.55 -9.04 -16.57
C GLU A 246 10.50 -9.11 -15.44
N PRO A 247 10.89 -9.27 -14.16
CA PRO A 247 9.94 -9.25 -13.06
C PRO A 247 9.09 -7.97 -12.99
N LEU A 248 9.68 -6.79 -13.21
CA LEU A 248 8.94 -5.54 -13.18
C LEU A 248 7.98 -5.42 -14.37
N ASN A 249 8.39 -5.80 -15.58
CA ASN A 249 7.50 -5.83 -16.74
C ASN A 249 6.32 -6.79 -16.53
N ARG A 250 6.54 -7.95 -15.89
CA ARG A 250 5.45 -8.89 -15.54
C ARG A 250 4.50 -8.29 -14.51
N TYR A 251 5.01 -7.58 -13.50
CA TYR A 251 4.18 -6.87 -12.55
C TYR A 251 3.26 -5.86 -13.25
N LEU A 252 3.81 -5.01 -14.12
CA LEU A 252 3.04 -4.03 -14.88
C LEU A 252 1.95 -4.70 -15.74
N LYS A 253 2.32 -5.78 -16.41
CA LYS A 253 1.38 -6.58 -17.22
C LYS A 253 0.27 -7.19 -16.36
N SER A 254 0.61 -7.79 -15.22
CA SER A 254 -0.35 -8.38 -14.28
C SER A 254 -1.34 -7.33 -13.74
N LEU A 255 -0.87 -6.12 -13.45
CA LEU A 255 -1.72 -4.99 -13.06
C LEU A 255 -2.74 -4.65 -14.16
N VAL A 256 -2.28 -4.51 -15.41
CA VAL A 256 -3.15 -4.17 -16.54
C VAL A 256 -4.16 -5.30 -16.82
N GLU A 257 -3.72 -6.56 -16.76
CA GLU A 257 -4.59 -7.73 -16.94
C GLU A 257 -5.68 -7.78 -15.85
N GLY A 258 -5.32 -7.60 -14.58
CA GLY A 258 -6.27 -7.55 -13.46
C GLY A 258 -7.28 -6.42 -13.58
N ALA A 259 -6.86 -5.29 -14.15
CA ALA A 259 -7.69 -4.10 -14.36
C ALA A 259 -8.33 -4.01 -15.76
N SER A 260 -8.18 -5.02 -16.62
CA SER A 260 -8.56 -5.01 -18.05
C SER A 260 -10.05 -4.71 -18.31
N HIS A 261 -10.93 -5.01 -17.37
CA HIS A 261 -12.34 -4.68 -17.47
C HIS A 261 -12.62 -3.17 -17.61
N TRP A 262 -11.72 -2.29 -17.11
CA TRP A 262 -11.82 -0.84 -17.37
C TRP A 262 -11.62 -0.50 -18.84
N LEU A 263 -10.78 -1.25 -19.55
CA LEU A 263 -10.53 -1.07 -20.99
C LEU A 263 -11.65 -1.67 -21.85
N SER A 264 -12.42 -2.64 -21.32
CA SER A 264 -13.47 -3.37 -22.02
C SER A 264 -14.90 -2.90 -21.71
N GLY A 265 -15.08 -1.75 -21.06
CA GLY A 265 -16.38 -1.09 -20.90
C GLY A 265 -16.91 -0.95 -19.49
N SER A 266 -16.19 -1.40 -18.44
CA SER A 266 -16.56 -1.02 -17.08
C SER A 266 -16.47 0.50 -16.94
N ASN A 267 -17.50 1.12 -16.35
CA ASN A 267 -17.48 2.53 -16.00
C ASN A 267 -18.23 2.76 -14.69
N SER A 268 -17.86 3.83 -13.99
CA SER A 268 -18.56 4.26 -12.79
C SER A 268 -18.20 5.71 -12.51
N ALA A 269 -19.15 6.50 -12.01
CA ALA A 269 -18.92 7.86 -11.57
C ALA A 269 -17.91 7.94 -10.41
N ASP A 270 -17.78 6.85 -9.65
CA ASP A 270 -16.82 6.72 -8.55
C ASP A 270 -15.36 6.55 -9.01
N TYR A 271 -15.15 6.19 -10.29
CA TYR A 271 -13.84 5.93 -10.89
C TYR A 271 -13.62 6.71 -12.20
N PRO A 272 -13.71 8.05 -12.17
CA PRO A 272 -13.58 8.86 -13.38
C PRO A 272 -12.17 8.71 -13.99
N GLY A 273 -12.13 8.37 -15.30
CA GLY A 273 -10.89 8.29 -16.07
C GLY A 273 -10.02 7.06 -15.79
N TYR A 274 -10.53 6.03 -15.10
CA TYR A 274 -9.76 4.80 -14.86
C TYR A 274 -9.40 4.05 -16.14
N ASP A 275 -10.24 4.10 -17.17
CA ASP A 275 -9.93 3.63 -18.52
C ASP A 275 -8.63 4.24 -19.06
N LYS A 276 -8.46 5.55 -18.92
CA LYS A 276 -7.26 6.28 -19.36
C LYS A 276 -6.05 5.98 -18.48
N ILE A 277 -6.25 5.86 -17.17
CA ILE A 277 -5.19 5.50 -16.24
C ILE A 277 -4.65 4.11 -16.57
N ILE A 278 -5.50 3.11 -16.75
CA ILE A 278 -5.07 1.75 -17.09
C ILE A 278 -4.42 1.71 -18.47
N ALA A 279 -4.96 2.42 -19.46
CA ALA A 279 -4.32 2.54 -20.78
C ALA A 279 -2.93 3.19 -20.70
N SER A 280 -2.72 4.15 -19.82
CA SER A 280 -1.38 4.75 -19.62
C SER A 280 -0.41 3.78 -18.92
N LEU A 281 -0.89 2.93 -18.03
CA LEU A 281 -0.08 1.90 -17.37
C LEU A 281 0.32 0.78 -18.34
N ASP A 282 -0.51 0.46 -19.32
CA ASP A 282 -0.19 -0.51 -20.37
C ASP A 282 0.98 -0.07 -21.28
N ALA A 283 1.24 1.24 -21.35
CA ALA A 283 2.38 1.80 -22.06
C ALA A 283 3.68 1.85 -21.23
N GLU A 284 3.63 1.48 -19.95
CA GLU A 284 4.79 1.51 -19.06
C GLU A 284 5.67 0.26 -19.23
N SER A 285 6.96 0.44 -18.97
CA SER A 285 7.96 -0.61 -18.97
C SER A 285 8.98 -0.40 -17.85
N PHE A 286 9.84 -1.37 -17.63
CA PHE A 286 10.99 -1.23 -16.73
C PHE A 286 11.77 0.06 -17.03
N GLU A 287 12.06 0.33 -18.30
CA GLU A 287 12.83 1.50 -18.72
C GLU A 287 12.11 2.81 -18.37
N THR A 288 10.82 2.92 -18.66
CA THR A 288 10.04 4.13 -18.35
C THR A 288 9.88 4.34 -16.85
N GLN A 289 9.73 3.26 -16.06
CA GLN A 289 9.63 3.34 -14.62
C GLN A 289 10.94 3.82 -13.95
N VAL A 290 12.09 3.32 -14.43
CA VAL A 290 13.42 3.76 -13.95
C VAL A 290 13.69 5.21 -14.37
N GLU A 291 13.41 5.57 -15.62
CA GLU A 291 13.61 6.93 -16.15
C GLU A 291 12.79 7.97 -15.37
N LYS A 292 11.53 7.65 -15.04
CA LYS A 292 10.63 8.51 -14.26
C LYS A 292 10.95 8.55 -12.77
N GLY A 293 11.87 7.70 -12.30
CA GLY A 293 12.17 7.54 -10.87
C GLY A 293 11.06 6.82 -10.07
N ALA A 294 10.16 6.15 -10.76
CA ALA A 294 9.09 5.34 -10.16
C ALA A 294 9.56 3.92 -9.75
N ALA A 295 10.72 3.49 -10.24
CA ALA A 295 11.44 2.31 -9.80
C ALA A 295 12.90 2.66 -9.50
N TRP A 296 13.43 2.15 -8.40
CA TRP A 296 14.80 2.38 -7.93
C TRP A 296 15.65 1.14 -8.14
N VAL A 297 16.21 1.02 -9.32
CA VAL A 297 17.01 -0.14 -9.74
C VAL A 297 18.39 0.31 -10.19
N GLY A 298 19.45 -0.21 -9.56
CA GLY A 298 20.82 0.17 -9.92
C GLY A 298 21.81 0.13 -8.78
N GLU A 299 22.91 0.87 -8.98
CA GLU A 299 23.94 1.07 -7.97
C GLU A 299 23.44 2.05 -6.88
N PRO A 300 23.96 1.95 -5.63
CA PRO A 300 23.56 2.82 -4.53
C PRO A 300 23.57 4.31 -4.86
N ALA A 301 24.60 4.80 -5.52
CA ALA A 301 24.72 6.22 -5.89
C ALA A 301 23.60 6.65 -6.86
N ALA A 302 23.31 5.86 -7.88
CA ALA A 302 22.25 6.13 -8.83
C ALA A 302 20.86 6.11 -8.18
N ILE A 303 20.65 5.20 -7.21
CA ILE A 303 19.41 5.14 -6.43
C ILE A 303 19.26 6.38 -5.54
N ILE A 304 20.31 6.82 -4.84
CA ILE A 304 20.29 8.04 -4.03
C ILE A 304 19.91 9.25 -4.89
N ASP A 305 20.49 9.36 -6.09
CA ASP A 305 20.18 10.46 -7.02
C ASP A 305 18.73 10.38 -7.53
N ALA A 306 18.21 9.16 -7.79
CA ALA A 306 16.82 8.97 -8.19
C ALA A 306 15.85 9.34 -7.05
N ILE A 307 16.14 8.96 -5.82
CA ILE A 307 15.36 9.33 -4.62
C ILE A 307 15.28 10.85 -4.48
N LYS A 308 16.43 11.55 -4.50
CA LYS A 308 16.48 12.99 -4.35
C LYS A 308 15.72 13.73 -5.45
N ARG A 309 15.91 13.31 -6.70
CA ARG A 309 15.20 13.91 -7.84
C ARG A 309 13.69 13.73 -7.75
N TYR A 310 13.24 12.52 -7.38
CA TYR A 310 11.81 12.24 -7.27
C TYR A 310 11.19 13.00 -6.09
N ASP A 311 11.85 13.01 -4.94
CA ASP A 311 11.43 13.77 -3.75
C ASP A 311 11.25 15.27 -4.06
N GLU A 312 12.25 15.88 -4.70
CA GLU A 312 12.19 17.28 -5.13
C GLU A 312 11.06 17.51 -6.14
N MET A 313 10.92 16.64 -7.13
CA MET A 313 9.93 16.76 -8.20
C MET A 313 8.49 16.72 -7.68
N VAL A 314 8.20 15.91 -6.63
CA VAL A 314 6.85 15.79 -6.07
C VAL A 314 6.59 16.73 -4.90
N GLY A 315 7.56 17.54 -4.48
CA GLY A 315 7.45 18.47 -3.35
C GLY A 315 7.57 17.79 -1.98
N GLY A 316 8.26 16.64 -1.93
CA GLY A 316 8.58 15.89 -0.73
C GLY A 316 7.55 14.83 -0.35
N PHE A 317 8.00 13.73 0.23
CA PHE A 317 7.19 12.70 0.88
C PHE A 317 7.95 12.08 2.06
N GLU A 318 7.23 11.46 2.98
CA GLU A 318 7.79 11.05 4.27
C GLU A 318 8.28 9.61 4.29
N ILE A 319 7.60 8.70 3.53
CA ILE A 319 7.88 7.26 3.55
C ILE A 319 7.97 6.70 2.13
N ALA A 320 9.06 5.99 1.86
CA ALA A 320 9.17 5.11 0.71
C ALA A 320 8.85 3.67 1.13
N SER A 321 7.81 3.08 0.53
CA SER A 321 7.43 1.68 0.73
C SER A 321 7.99 0.85 -0.42
N LEU A 322 8.98 0.01 -0.15
CA LEU A 322 9.81 -0.64 -1.16
C LEU A 322 9.33 -2.08 -1.42
N GLN A 323 8.92 -2.36 -2.65
CA GLN A 323 8.66 -3.72 -3.09
C GLN A 323 9.98 -4.38 -3.45
N VAL A 324 10.43 -5.29 -2.59
CA VAL A 324 11.79 -5.87 -2.65
C VAL A 324 11.82 -7.24 -3.32
N ASN A 325 10.70 -7.98 -3.33
CA ASN A 325 10.57 -9.33 -3.90
C ASN A 325 9.48 -9.40 -4.98
N PHE A 326 9.39 -8.40 -5.83
CA PHE A 326 8.36 -8.31 -6.87
C PHE A 326 8.48 -9.46 -7.88
N ASN A 327 7.34 -10.02 -8.27
CA ASN A 327 7.15 -11.13 -9.19
C ASN A 327 8.10 -12.30 -8.88
N THR A 328 9.02 -12.64 -9.77
CA THR A 328 9.92 -13.78 -9.66
C THR A 328 11.34 -13.43 -9.20
N VAL A 329 11.57 -12.24 -8.65
CA VAL A 329 12.87 -11.91 -8.03
C VAL A 329 13.21 -12.96 -6.97
N ALA A 330 14.41 -13.52 -7.06
CA ALA A 330 14.87 -14.53 -6.11
C ALA A 330 15.08 -13.92 -4.72
N VAL A 331 14.81 -14.69 -3.67
CA VAL A 331 14.93 -14.20 -2.30
C VAL A 331 16.35 -13.80 -1.95
N GLU A 332 17.34 -14.47 -2.51
CA GLU A 332 18.76 -14.17 -2.33
C GLU A 332 19.16 -12.84 -2.96
N ASP A 333 18.61 -12.52 -4.15
CA ASP A 333 18.81 -11.23 -4.80
C ASP A 333 18.08 -10.11 -4.01
N ALA A 334 16.88 -10.38 -3.52
CA ALA A 334 16.13 -9.44 -2.67
C ALA A 334 16.85 -9.14 -1.36
N GLU A 335 17.38 -10.17 -0.66
CA GLU A 335 18.18 -9.99 0.56
C GLU A 335 19.45 -9.19 0.29
N THR A 336 20.21 -9.55 -0.75
CA THR A 336 21.43 -8.85 -1.14
C THR A 336 21.14 -7.38 -1.41
N SER A 337 20.05 -7.10 -2.13
CA SER A 337 19.57 -5.76 -2.42
C SER A 337 19.20 -4.99 -1.15
N MET A 338 18.44 -5.59 -0.23
CA MET A 338 18.05 -4.96 1.04
C MET A 338 19.27 -4.61 1.90
N ARG A 339 20.24 -5.52 2.02
CA ARG A 339 21.48 -5.29 2.80
C ARG A 339 22.32 -4.16 2.22
N LEU A 340 22.52 -4.16 0.90
CA LEU A 340 23.27 -3.09 0.23
C LEU A 340 22.54 -1.74 0.31
N PHE A 341 21.22 -1.73 0.15
CA PHE A 341 20.39 -0.53 0.28
C PHE A 341 20.47 0.05 1.71
N SER A 342 20.39 -0.81 2.72
CA SER A 342 20.54 -0.41 4.12
C SER A 342 21.91 0.23 4.37
N GLU A 343 22.98 -0.45 3.96
CA GLU A 343 24.36 -0.01 4.22
C GLU A 343 24.73 1.29 3.48
N LYS A 344 24.29 1.44 2.22
CA LYS A 344 24.77 2.49 1.32
C LYS A 344 23.76 3.59 1.01
N VAL A 345 22.46 3.34 1.24
CA VAL A 345 21.40 4.31 0.94
C VAL A 345 20.75 4.83 2.22
N ILE A 346 20.19 3.94 3.07
CA ILE A 346 19.55 4.37 4.34
C ILE A 346 20.55 5.10 5.23
N ALA A 347 21.78 4.61 5.34
CA ALA A 347 22.82 5.21 6.18
C ALA A 347 23.24 6.64 5.73
N VAL A 348 22.87 7.06 4.52
CA VAL A 348 23.29 8.35 3.92
C VAL A 348 22.14 9.36 3.84
N LEU A 349 20.88 8.90 3.70
CA LEU A 349 19.66 9.72 3.57
C LEU A 349 18.91 9.89 4.89
#